data_a2d1fb43f9b45e5dfeebf0819fc5a940
#
_entry.id   a2d1fb43f9b45e5dfeebf0819fc5a940
#
_cell.length_a   1.000
_cell.length_b   1.000
_cell.length_c   1.000
_cell.angle_alpha   90.00
_cell.angle_beta   90.00
_cell.angle_gamma   90.00
#
_symmetry.space_group_name_H-M   'P 1'
#
loop_
_entity.id
_entity.type
_entity.pdbx_description
1 polymer ?
#
loop_
_entity_poly.entity_id
_entity_poly.type
_entity_poly.pdbx_seq_one_letter_code
_entity_poly.pdbx_strand_id
1 'polypeptide(L)'
;VIDVVLPCLNEAEALPWVLTRMPAGFRPLVVDNGSTDGSARVAAEHGARVVDAPVRGFGAACDAGLRAATAGTVCVMDADASLDPAELPRLVAALDDLEAAPGTRAGLVLGRRRPTGRGAWPPHARLGNAVLARSLNRRAGTRLRDLGPMRAARRTALTGLDLRDRRFGYPLETVLRAAADGWLITEIDVAYRPRTGESKVTGTLGGTVRAVRDMRRVLAEVSR
;
A
#
# COMPACT_ATOMS: atom_id res chain seq x y z
N VAL A 1 16.82 -3.43 -9.71
CA VAL A 1 15.47 -4.00 -9.85
C VAL A 1 14.73 -3.81 -8.54
N ILE A 2 13.44 -3.42 -8.65
CA ILE A 2 12.56 -3.14 -7.50
C ILE A 2 11.30 -3.99 -7.68
N ASP A 3 10.86 -4.70 -6.65
CA ASP A 3 9.61 -5.45 -6.70
C ASP A 3 8.43 -4.56 -6.31
N VAL A 4 7.34 -4.63 -7.08
CA VAL A 4 6.11 -3.88 -6.82
C VAL A 4 4.99 -4.85 -6.49
N VAL A 5 4.63 -4.94 -5.23
CA VAL A 5 3.53 -5.77 -4.74
C VAL A 5 2.21 -5.07 -5.05
N LEU A 6 1.37 -5.73 -5.82
CA LEU A 6 0.05 -5.29 -6.26
C LEU A 6 -1.02 -6.24 -5.69
N PRO A 7 -1.56 -5.97 -4.48
CA PRO A 7 -2.68 -6.75 -3.95
C PRO A 7 -3.87 -6.66 -4.90
N CYS A 8 -4.36 -7.79 -5.36
CA CYS A 8 -5.36 -7.88 -6.40
C CYS A 8 -6.58 -8.70 -5.94
N LEU A 9 -7.77 -8.15 -6.16
CA LEU A 9 -9.04 -8.88 -6.01
C LEU A 9 -10.06 -8.29 -6.98
N ASN A 10 -10.30 -9.00 -8.09
CA ASN A 10 -11.20 -8.57 -9.15
C ASN A 10 -10.84 -7.16 -9.70
N GLU A 11 -9.67 -7.08 -10.34
CA GLU A 11 -9.14 -5.85 -10.94
C GLU A 11 -8.74 -6.09 -12.43
N ALA A 12 -9.36 -7.08 -13.10
CA ALA A 12 -9.02 -7.46 -14.49
C ALA A 12 -9.08 -6.28 -15.46
N GLU A 13 -10.01 -5.34 -15.27
CA GLU A 13 -10.18 -4.14 -16.09
C GLU A 13 -9.06 -3.10 -15.85
N ALA A 14 -8.56 -2.99 -14.61
CA ALA A 14 -7.56 -2.01 -14.22
C ALA A 14 -6.12 -2.44 -14.55
N LEU A 15 -5.84 -3.75 -14.44
CA LEU A 15 -4.50 -4.31 -14.56
C LEU A 15 -3.77 -3.95 -15.86
N PRO A 16 -4.38 -3.96 -17.06
CA PRO A 16 -3.68 -3.57 -18.29
C PRO A 16 -3.09 -2.16 -18.20
N TRP A 17 -3.86 -1.20 -17.67
CA TRP A 17 -3.38 0.17 -17.51
C TRP A 17 -2.25 0.27 -16.49
N VAL A 18 -2.35 -0.44 -15.37
CA VAL A 18 -1.32 -0.44 -14.32
C VAL A 18 -0.04 -1.07 -14.85
N LEU A 19 -0.13 -2.24 -15.49
CA LEU A 19 1.05 -3.00 -15.90
C LEU A 19 1.80 -2.39 -17.08
N THR A 20 1.08 -1.81 -18.06
CA THR A 20 1.72 -1.13 -19.21
C THR A 20 2.42 0.17 -18.82
N ARG A 21 2.11 0.75 -17.66
CA ARG A 21 2.75 1.97 -17.13
C ARG A 21 3.84 1.69 -16.10
N MET A 22 4.14 0.41 -15.85
CA MET A 22 5.20 0.05 -14.91
C MET A 22 6.56 0.54 -15.42
N PRO A 23 7.30 1.34 -14.64
CA PRO A 23 8.58 1.88 -15.09
C PRO A 23 9.64 0.79 -15.30
N ALA A 24 10.59 1.04 -16.18
CA ALA A 24 11.74 0.15 -16.38
C ALA A 24 12.48 -0.06 -15.03
N GLY A 25 12.86 -1.31 -14.77
CA GLY A 25 13.51 -1.69 -13.51
C GLY A 25 12.56 -1.99 -12.35
N PHE A 26 11.24 -1.75 -12.53
CA PHE A 26 10.20 -2.13 -11.57
C PHE A 26 9.50 -3.40 -12.03
N ARG A 27 9.46 -4.41 -11.18
CA ARG A 27 8.94 -5.74 -11.51
C ARG A 27 7.62 -5.98 -10.79
N PRO A 28 6.48 -6.04 -11.51
CA PRO A 28 5.17 -6.22 -10.87
C PRO A 28 4.99 -7.64 -10.34
N LEU A 29 4.57 -7.73 -9.08
CA LEU A 29 4.11 -8.93 -8.39
C LEU A 29 2.61 -8.76 -8.11
N VAL A 30 1.77 -9.27 -9.00
CA VAL A 30 0.32 -9.25 -8.81
C VAL A 30 -0.05 -10.38 -7.86
N VAL A 31 -0.54 -10.01 -6.68
CA VAL A 31 -0.90 -10.96 -5.63
C VAL A 31 -2.39 -11.20 -5.68
N ASP A 32 -2.79 -12.28 -6.31
CA ASP A 32 -4.19 -12.65 -6.46
C ASP A 32 -4.76 -13.18 -5.13
N ASN A 33 -5.74 -12.48 -4.60
CA ASN A 33 -6.39 -12.83 -3.33
C ASN A 33 -7.75 -13.50 -3.56
N GLY A 34 -7.81 -14.35 -4.59
CA GLY A 34 -8.94 -15.15 -4.98
C GLY A 34 -9.91 -14.40 -5.89
N SER A 35 -9.42 -13.77 -6.96
CA SER A 35 -10.24 -13.17 -8.00
C SER A 35 -11.06 -14.20 -8.78
N THR A 36 -12.18 -13.76 -9.31
CA THR A 36 -13.10 -14.57 -10.10
C THR A 36 -13.35 -13.99 -11.50
N ASP A 37 -12.73 -12.85 -11.81
CA ASP A 37 -12.93 -12.08 -13.05
C ASP A 37 -11.80 -12.30 -14.09
N GLY A 38 -10.87 -13.20 -13.82
CA GLY A 38 -9.72 -13.44 -14.69
C GLY A 38 -8.52 -12.54 -14.45
N SER A 39 -8.48 -11.79 -13.34
CA SER A 39 -7.35 -10.89 -12.99
C SER A 39 -5.98 -11.58 -13.07
N ALA A 40 -5.85 -12.80 -12.54
CA ALA A 40 -4.60 -13.55 -12.57
C ALA A 40 -4.12 -13.83 -14.01
N ARG A 41 -5.04 -14.20 -14.92
CA ARG A 41 -4.74 -14.42 -16.33
C ARG A 41 -4.29 -13.12 -17.02
N VAL A 42 -5.05 -12.04 -16.81
CA VAL A 42 -4.73 -10.72 -17.37
C VAL A 42 -3.36 -10.25 -16.90
N ALA A 43 -3.03 -10.43 -15.62
CA ALA A 43 -1.73 -10.08 -15.07
C ALA A 43 -0.57 -10.84 -15.76
N ALA A 44 -0.73 -12.16 -15.94
CA ALA A 44 0.28 -12.98 -16.60
C ALA A 44 0.47 -12.61 -18.08
N GLU A 45 -0.62 -12.33 -18.79
CA GLU A 45 -0.60 -11.88 -20.20
C GLU A 45 0.16 -10.54 -20.39
N HIS A 46 0.18 -9.69 -19.33
CA HIS A 46 0.94 -8.43 -19.32
C HIS A 46 2.33 -8.55 -18.67
N GLY A 47 2.85 -9.78 -18.52
CA GLY A 47 4.21 -10.03 -18.07
C GLY A 47 4.44 -9.85 -16.55
N ALA A 48 3.39 -9.72 -15.74
CA ALA A 48 3.51 -9.70 -14.30
C ALA A 48 3.75 -11.11 -13.74
N ARG A 49 4.55 -11.20 -12.69
CA ARG A 49 4.59 -12.42 -11.89
C ARG A 49 3.34 -12.49 -11.02
N VAL A 50 2.58 -13.56 -11.16
CA VAL A 50 1.38 -13.81 -10.35
C VAL A 50 1.75 -14.63 -9.12
N VAL A 51 1.26 -14.19 -7.96
CA VAL A 51 1.42 -14.86 -6.66
C VAL A 51 0.03 -15.14 -6.11
N ASP A 52 -0.26 -16.39 -5.78
CA ASP A 52 -1.52 -16.77 -5.13
C ASP A 52 -1.46 -16.49 -3.62
N ALA A 53 -2.49 -15.83 -3.09
CA ALA A 53 -2.66 -15.57 -1.67
C ALA A 53 -3.97 -16.22 -1.17
N PRO A 54 -3.93 -17.48 -0.71
CA PRO A 54 -5.13 -18.25 -0.36
C PRO A 54 -5.88 -17.70 0.85
N VAL A 55 -5.17 -16.99 1.73
CA VAL A 55 -5.78 -16.31 2.89
C VAL A 55 -6.40 -14.99 2.44
N ARG A 56 -7.72 -14.86 2.57
CA ARG A 56 -8.43 -13.63 2.19
C ARG A 56 -8.07 -12.45 3.08
N GLY A 57 -7.73 -11.32 2.45
CA GLY A 57 -7.49 -10.05 3.11
C GLY A 57 -6.38 -9.23 2.47
N PHE A 58 -6.52 -7.91 2.52
CA PHE A 58 -5.54 -6.98 1.96
C PHE A 58 -4.13 -7.20 2.55
N GLY A 59 -4.04 -7.29 3.89
CA GLY A 59 -2.76 -7.55 4.56
C GLY A 59 -2.18 -8.92 4.25
N ALA A 60 -3.05 -9.94 4.02
CA ALA A 60 -2.59 -11.26 3.61
C ALA A 60 -1.96 -11.24 2.21
N ALA A 61 -2.56 -10.49 1.28
CA ALA A 61 -1.99 -10.30 -0.05
C ALA A 61 -0.67 -9.52 0.00
N CYS A 62 -0.58 -8.45 0.79
CA CYS A 62 0.66 -7.71 1.00
C CYS A 62 1.78 -8.61 1.57
N ASP A 63 1.48 -9.41 2.59
CA ASP A 63 2.43 -10.34 3.23
C ASP A 63 2.90 -11.42 2.24
N ALA A 64 1.98 -12.02 1.46
CA ALA A 64 2.34 -13.01 0.45
C ALA A 64 3.25 -12.40 -0.64
N GLY A 65 2.95 -11.19 -1.10
CA GLY A 65 3.78 -10.46 -2.04
C GLY A 65 5.15 -10.12 -1.49
N LEU A 66 5.23 -9.67 -0.24
CA LEU A 66 6.49 -9.35 0.43
C LEU A 66 7.38 -10.60 0.60
N ARG A 67 6.79 -11.77 0.90
CA ARG A 67 7.50 -13.05 0.96
C ARG A 67 7.99 -13.52 -0.41
N ALA A 68 7.21 -13.28 -1.46
CA ALA A 68 7.55 -13.65 -2.83
C ALA A 68 8.55 -12.68 -3.48
N ALA A 69 8.68 -11.46 -2.95
CA ALA A 69 9.64 -10.48 -3.43
C ALA A 69 11.08 -10.92 -3.17
N THR A 70 11.97 -10.60 -4.10
CA THR A 70 13.40 -10.95 -4.06
C THR A 70 14.32 -9.73 -4.13
N ALA A 71 13.80 -8.59 -4.58
CA ALA A 71 14.56 -7.34 -4.65
C ALA A 71 14.84 -6.76 -3.25
N GLY A 72 15.91 -6.00 -3.11
CA GLY A 72 16.26 -5.31 -1.85
C GLY A 72 15.27 -4.22 -1.47
N THR A 73 14.67 -3.55 -2.45
CA THR A 73 13.62 -2.54 -2.28
C THR A 73 12.29 -3.08 -2.78
N VAL A 74 11.23 -2.82 -2.01
CA VAL A 74 9.86 -3.21 -2.35
C VAL A 74 8.96 -1.98 -2.30
N CYS A 75 8.12 -1.87 -3.32
CA CYS A 75 6.98 -0.97 -3.32
C CYS A 75 5.69 -1.77 -3.12
N VAL A 76 4.70 -1.17 -2.49
CA VAL A 76 3.32 -1.68 -2.43
C VAL A 76 2.41 -0.62 -3.04
N MET A 77 1.45 -1.01 -3.87
CA MET A 77 0.52 -0.11 -4.54
C MET A 77 -0.79 -0.83 -4.83
N ASP A 78 -1.92 -0.12 -4.79
CA ASP A 78 -3.21 -0.68 -5.21
C ASP A 78 -3.21 -0.99 -6.73
N ALA A 79 -3.90 -2.06 -7.13
CA ALA A 79 -3.97 -2.54 -8.51
C ALA A 79 -5.16 -1.96 -9.32
N ASP A 80 -5.90 -0.98 -8.76
CA ASP A 80 -7.19 -0.47 -9.25
C ASP A 80 -7.09 0.76 -10.17
N ALA A 81 -5.90 1.07 -10.69
CA ALA A 81 -5.59 2.22 -11.53
C ALA A 81 -5.84 3.61 -10.88
N SER A 82 -6.08 3.68 -9.58
CA SER A 82 -6.22 4.96 -8.87
C SER A 82 -4.87 5.67 -8.65
N LEU A 83 -3.78 4.93 -8.68
CA LEU A 83 -2.41 5.43 -8.56
C LEU A 83 -1.62 5.12 -9.84
N ASP A 84 -0.79 6.06 -10.26
CA ASP A 84 0.04 5.87 -11.44
C ASP A 84 1.38 5.21 -11.08
N PRO A 85 1.71 4.03 -11.65
CA PRO A 85 3.01 3.40 -11.46
C PRO A 85 4.21 4.30 -11.81
N ALA A 86 4.02 5.25 -12.71
CA ALA A 86 5.06 6.22 -13.08
C ALA A 86 5.54 7.12 -11.90
N GLU A 87 4.80 7.14 -10.80
CA GLU A 87 5.21 7.83 -9.56
C GLU A 87 6.19 7.01 -8.69
N LEU A 88 6.30 5.70 -8.91
CA LEU A 88 7.15 4.81 -8.09
C LEU A 88 8.62 5.22 -8.04
N PRO A 89 9.27 5.66 -9.14
CA PRO A 89 10.66 6.11 -9.07
C PRO A 89 10.88 7.27 -8.10
N ARG A 90 9.91 8.18 -7.98
CA ARG A 90 9.98 9.30 -7.03
C ARG A 90 9.91 8.84 -5.57
N LEU A 91 9.08 7.81 -5.29
CA LEU A 91 9.03 7.24 -3.94
C LEU A 91 10.35 6.57 -3.58
N VAL A 92 10.94 5.84 -4.53
CA VAL A 92 12.23 5.16 -4.28
C VAL A 92 13.36 6.17 -4.11
N ALA A 93 13.43 7.20 -4.94
CA ALA A 93 14.41 8.28 -4.76
C ALA A 93 14.26 8.95 -3.37
N ALA A 94 13.03 9.25 -2.95
CA ALA A 94 12.78 9.81 -1.63
C ALA A 94 13.16 8.83 -0.49
N LEU A 95 13.06 7.51 -0.70
CA LEU A 95 13.54 6.50 0.25
C LEU A 95 15.07 6.51 0.34
N ASP A 96 15.75 6.56 -0.80
CA ASP A 96 17.21 6.60 -0.85
C ASP A 96 17.74 7.88 -0.16
N ASP A 97 17.13 9.05 -0.44
CA ASP A 97 17.47 10.32 0.22
C ASP A 97 17.22 10.26 1.74
N LEU A 98 16.12 9.65 2.17
CA LEU A 98 15.77 9.52 3.58
C LEU A 98 16.79 8.66 4.33
N GLU A 99 17.24 7.57 3.72
CA GLU A 99 18.18 6.63 4.30
C GLU A 99 19.65 7.08 4.19
N ALA A 100 19.96 8.06 3.33
CA ALA A 100 21.28 8.67 3.28
C ALA A 100 21.61 9.52 4.53
N ALA A 101 20.61 9.87 5.35
CA ALA A 101 20.82 10.62 6.57
C ALA A 101 21.60 9.78 7.61
N PRO A 102 22.68 10.34 8.22
CA PRO A 102 23.49 9.60 9.19
C PRO A 102 22.65 9.05 10.35
N GLY A 103 22.89 7.79 10.71
CA GLY A 103 22.21 7.12 11.82
C GLY A 103 20.79 6.62 11.49
N THR A 104 20.35 6.72 10.24
CA THR A 104 19.05 6.19 9.83
C THR A 104 19.07 4.67 9.85
N ARG A 105 18.16 4.08 10.64
CA ARG A 105 18.01 2.63 10.76
C ARG A 105 17.29 2.03 9.55
N ALA A 106 16.17 2.66 9.15
CA ALA A 106 15.38 2.29 7.98
C ALA A 106 14.43 3.44 7.61
N GLY A 107 13.95 3.44 6.37
CA GLY A 107 13.01 4.40 5.83
C GLY A 107 11.67 3.78 5.41
N LEU A 108 10.60 4.57 5.52
CA LEU A 108 9.30 4.28 4.92
C LEU A 108 8.78 5.55 4.23
N VAL A 109 8.56 5.48 2.93
CA VAL A 109 7.97 6.57 2.15
C VAL A 109 6.56 6.21 1.74
N LEU A 110 5.60 7.13 1.99
CA LEU A 110 4.20 6.99 1.58
C LEU A 110 3.87 7.99 0.47
N GLY A 111 3.07 7.57 -0.49
CA GLY A 111 2.47 8.43 -1.49
C GLY A 111 1.21 9.11 -0.92
N ARG A 112 1.29 10.41 -0.60
CA ARG A 112 0.14 11.20 -0.16
C ARG A 112 -0.77 11.49 -1.36
N ARG A 113 -2.01 11.03 -1.29
CA ARG A 113 -2.98 11.17 -2.38
C ARG A 113 -3.37 12.63 -2.65
N ARG A 114 -3.19 13.06 -3.89
CA ARG A 114 -3.68 14.33 -4.43
C ARG A 114 -4.74 14.07 -5.49
N PRO A 115 -6.02 14.21 -5.16
CA PRO A 115 -7.10 13.94 -6.10
C PRO A 115 -6.99 14.77 -7.38
N THR A 116 -7.03 14.12 -8.55
CA THR A 116 -6.86 14.75 -9.87
C THR A 116 -8.15 14.80 -10.68
N GLY A 117 -9.30 14.44 -10.11
CA GLY A 117 -10.57 14.44 -10.80
C GLY A 117 -11.77 14.43 -9.85
N ARG A 118 -12.96 14.75 -10.39
CA ARG A 118 -14.21 14.65 -9.62
C ARG A 118 -14.45 13.20 -9.23
N GLY A 119 -14.78 12.96 -7.95
CA GLY A 119 -15.06 11.62 -7.44
C GLY A 119 -13.86 10.75 -7.11
N ALA A 120 -12.62 11.18 -7.42
CA ALA A 120 -11.42 10.40 -7.11
C ALA A 120 -11.30 10.02 -5.63
N TRP A 121 -11.69 10.92 -4.75
CA TRP A 121 -11.66 10.67 -3.30
C TRP A 121 -12.90 11.28 -2.62
N PRO A 122 -13.91 10.46 -2.25
CA PRO A 122 -15.13 10.95 -1.63
C PRO A 122 -14.86 11.72 -0.32
N PRO A 123 -15.63 12.80 -0.03
CA PRO A 123 -15.38 13.65 1.16
C PRO A 123 -15.39 12.90 2.47
N HIS A 124 -16.29 11.93 2.67
CA HIS A 124 -16.34 11.10 3.88
C HIS A 124 -15.08 10.24 4.07
N ALA A 125 -14.53 9.68 2.97
CA ALA A 125 -13.30 8.91 3.02
C ALA A 125 -12.09 9.81 3.31
N ARG A 126 -12.06 11.04 2.80
CA ARG A 126 -11.03 12.06 3.14
C ARG A 126 -11.07 12.43 4.61
N LEU A 127 -12.27 12.66 5.15
CA LEU A 127 -12.44 12.96 6.57
C LEU A 127 -12.00 11.80 7.45
N GLY A 128 -12.41 10.57 7.10
CA GLY A 128 -11.98 9.36 7.80
C GLY A 128 -10.45 9.19 7.81
N ASN A 129 -9.80 9.42 6.68
CA ASN A 129 -8.35 9.40 6.57
C ASN A 129 -7.68 10.50 7.42
N ALA A 130 -8.21 11.73 7.43
CA ALA A 130 -7.65 12.82 8.24
C ALA A 130 -7.74 12.52 9.75
N VAL A 131 -8.85 11.96 10.21
CA VAL A 131 -9.01 11.51 11.60
C VAL A 131 -8.02 10.40 11.95
N LEU A 132 -7.86 9.42 11.05
CA LEU A 132 -6.93 8.32 11.19
C LEU A 132 -5.47 8.82 11.24
N ALA A 133 -5.07 9.66 10.30
CA ALA A 133 -3.73 10.25 10.25
C ALA A 133 -3.41 11.05 11.52
N ARG A 134 -4.39 11.85 12.02
CA ARG A 134 -4.23 12.59 13.28
C ARG A 134 -4.06 11.65 14.49
N SER A 135 -4.83 10.56 14.54
CA SER A 135 -4.71 9.55 15.61
C SER A 135 -3.34 8.84 15.55
N LEU A 136 -2.92 8.48 14.35
CA LEU A 136 -1.62 7.87 14.07
C LEU A 136 -0.47 8.78 14.50
N ASN A 137 -0.49 10.05 14.07
CA ASN A 137 0.55 11.04 14.40
C ASN A 137 0.74 11.22 15.90
N ARG A 138 -0.35 11.24 16.67
CA ARG A 138 -0.28 11.35 18.13
C ARG A 138 0.40 10.15 18.79
N ARG A 139 0.24 8.94 18.22
CA ARG A 139 0.80 7.70 18.78
C ARG A 139 2.21 7.41 18.31
N ALA A 140 2.45 7.67 17.04
CA ALA A 140 3.70 7.32 16.36
C ALA A 140 4.71 8.48 16.29
N GLY A 141 4.34 9.68 16.76
CA GLY A 141 5.20 10.87 16.65
C GLY A 141 5.44 11.33 15.21
N THR A 142 4.64 10.86 14.25
CA THR A 142 4.78 11.17 12.82
C THR A 142 4.06 12.47 12.45
N ARG A 143 4.24 12.95 11.21
CA ARG A 143 3.56 14.15 10.69
C ARG A 143 2.83 13.86 9.37
N LEU A 144 2.31 12.66 9.23
CA LEU A 144 1.61 12.23 8.03
C LEU A 144 0.27 12.95 7.87
N ARG A 145 -0.10 13.24 6.64
CA ARG A 145 -1.41 13.81 6.26
C ARG A 145 -2.31 12.77 5.61
N ASP A 146 -1.70 11.69 5.10
CA ASP A 146 -2.42 10.59 4.47
C ASP A 146 -1.81 9.24 4.86
N LEU A 147 -2.64 8.24 5.09
CA LEU A 147 -2.22 6.84 5.16
C LEU A 147 -2.25 6.25 3.75
N GLY A 148 -1.39 6.78 2.88
CA GLY A 148 -1.38 6.45 1.46
C GLY A 148 -1.12 4.97 1.17
N PRO A 149 -1.78 4.40 0.15
CA PRO A 149 -1.61 3.00 -0.22
C PRO A 149 -0.34 2.74 -1.04
N MET A 150 0.22 3.76 -1.72
CA MET A 150 1.50 3.62 -2.41
C MET A 150 2.65 3.82 -1.42
N ARG A 151 3.58 2.86 -1.35
CA ARG A 151 4.64 2.84 -0.33
C ARG A 151 5.94 2.28 -0.87
N ALA A 152 7.07 2.74 -0.34
CA ALA A 152 8.39 2.19 -0.61
C ALA A 152 9.17 1.99 0.69
N ALA A 153 9.85 0.85 0.81
CA ALA A 153 10.77 0.55 1.91
C ALA A 153 11.75 -0.57 1.52
N ARG A 154 12.77 -0.81 2.33
CA ARG A 154 13.65 -1.97 2.16
C ARG A 154 12.93 -3.26 2.56
N ARG A 155 13.01 -4.29 1.71
CA ARG A 155 12.33 -5.56 1.92
C ARG A 155 12.68 -6.21 3.25
N THR A 156 13.95 -6.28 3.59
CA THR A 156 14.42 -6.89 4.84
C THR A 156 13.91 -6.15 6.08
N ALA A 157 13.86 -4.82 6.02
CA ALA A 157 13.31 -4.00 7.08
C ALA A 157 11.80 -4.26 7.26
N LEU A 158 11.02 -4.24 6.16
CA LEU A 158 9.57 -4.54 6.21
C LEU A 158 9.29 -5.93 6.77
N THR A 159 10.06 -6.94 6.35
CA THR A 159 9.91 -8.32 6.86
C THR A 159 10.20 -8.40 8.36
N GLY A 160 11.16 -7.62 8.83
CA GLY A 160 11.55 -7.57 10.25
C GLY A 160 10.51 -6.94 11.17
N LEU A 161 9.51 -6.22 10.64
CA LEU A 161 8.44 -5.62 11.45
C LEU A 161 7.45 -6.64 12.02
N ASP A 162 7.47 -7.90 11.59
CA ASP A 162 6.54 -8.97 12.02
C ASP A 162 5.07 -8.52 12.00
N LEU A 163 4.62 -8.00 10.85
CA LEU A 163 3.25 -7.50 10.66
C LEU A 163 2.25 -8.64 10.81
N ARG A 164 1.21 -8.45 11.62
CA ARG A 164 0.24 -9.49 12.01
C ARG A 164 -1.14 -9.31 11.41
N ASP A 165 -1.56 -8.07 11.15
CA ASP A 165 -2.87 -7.83 10.56
C ASP A 165 -2.90 -8.32 9.11
N ARG A 166 -3.83 -9.25 8.84
CA ARG A 166 -4.01 -9.82 7.50
C ARG A 166 -5.12 -9.14 6.70
N ARG A 167 -5.71 -8.07 7.25
CA ARG A 167 -6.86 -7.38 6.68
C ARG A 167 -6.57 -5.90 6.45
N PHE A 168 -7.52 -5.02 6.77
CA PHE A 168 -7.45 -3.59 6.50
C PHE A 168 -6.63 -2.79 7.52
N GLY A 169 -6.20 -3.39 8.62
CA GLY A 169 -5.29 -2.78 9.58
C GLY A 169 -3.82 -2.81 9.15
N TYR A 170 -3.44 -3.66 8.20
CA TYR A 170 -2.05 -3.83 7.75
C TYR A 170 -1.34 -2.51 7.39
N PRO A 171 -1.94 -1.56 6.63
CA PRO A 171 -1.29 -0.29 6.33
C PRO A 171 -1.02 0.57 7.57
N LEU A 172 -1.91 0.52 8.55
CA LEU A 172 -1.78 1.26 9.81
C LEU A 172 -0.73 0.61 10.71
N GLU A 173 -0.76 -0.72 10.83
CA GLU A 173 0.21 -1.49 11.61
C GLU A 173 1.63 -1.26 11.10
N THR A 174 1.82 -1.24 9.77
CA THR A 174 3.13 -0.96 9.17
C THR A 174 3.73 0.35 9.69
N VAL A 175 2.95 1.43 9.69
CA VAL A 175 3.43 2.76 10.13
C VAL A 175 3.69 2.77 11.64
N LEU A 176 2.79 2.17 12.44
CA LEU A 176 2.95 2.12 13.89
C LEU A 176 4.19 1.34 14.32
N ARG A 177 4.40 0.16 13.74
CA ARG A 177 5.58 -0.68 14.04
C ARG A 177 6.87 -0.07 13.53
N ALA A 178 6.87 0.50 12.33
CA ALA A 178 8.03 1.21 11.80
C ALA A 178 8.42 2.39 12.70
N ALA A 179 7.46 3.19 13.15
CA ALA A 179 7.70 4.29 14.08
C ALA A 179 8.22 3.81 15.44
N ALA A 180 7.64 2.74 16.00
CA ALA A 180 8.09 2.13 17.25
C ALA A 180 9.51 1.56 17.15
N ASP A 181 9.92 1.07 15.96
CA ASP A 181 11.27 0.60 15.66
C ASP A 181 12.25 1.72 15.26
N GLY A 182 11.83 2.99 15.37
CA GLY A 182 12.67 4.17 15.14
C GLY A 182 12.95 4.47 13.66
N TRP A 183 12.09 4.01 12.73
CA TRP A 183 12.27 4.35 11.32
C TRP A 183 11.98 5.80 11.02
N LEU A 184 12.65 6.34 10.03
CA LEU A 184 12.26 7.60 9.43
C LEU A 184 11.07 7.39 8.49
N ILE A 185 10.01 8.18 8.68
CA ILE A 185 8.77 8.04 7.90
C ILE A 185 8.43 9.39 7.29
N THR A 186 8.24 9.41 5.97
CA THR A 186 7.88 10.62 5.23
C THR A 186 6.79 10.34 4.19
N GLU A 187 6.22 11.41 3.64
CA GLU A 187 5.26 11.33 2.54
C GLU A 187 5.65 12.26 1.40
N ILE A 188 5.39 11.85 0.17
CA ILE A 188 5.48 12.68 -1.03
C ILE A 188 4.13 12.72 -1.73
N ASP A 189 3.83 13.83 -2.42
CA ASP A 189 2.58 13.95 -3.16
C ASP A 189 2.57 13.06 -4.41
N VAL A 190 1.50 12.29 -4.57
CA VAL A 190 1.23 11.46 -5.75
C VAL A 190 -0.16 11.74 -6.29
N ALA A 191 -0.32 11.73 -7.61
CA ALA A 191 -1.61 11.90 -8.26
C ALA A 191 -2.55 10.74 -7.86
N TYR A 192 -3.80 11.08 -7.51
CA TYR A 192 -4.82 10.12 -7.16
C TYR A 192 -6.03 10.27 -8.06
N ARG A 193 -6.27 9.29 -8.90
CA ARG A 193 -7.31 9.25 -9.94
C ARG A 193 -8.57 8.55 -9.43
N PRO A 194 -9.71 8.74 -10.09
CA PRO A 194 -10.83 7.82 -9.92
C PRO A 194 -10.36 6.40 -10.24
N ARG A 195 -10.70 5.46 -9.37
CA ARG A 195 -10.39 4.05 -9.59
C ARG A 195 -11.20 3.45 -10.73
N THR A 196 -10.68 2.42 -11.34
CA THR A 196 -11.44 1.55 -12.23
C THR A 196 -12.14 0.48 -11.38
N GLY A 197 -13.42 0.22 -11.64
CA GLY A 197 -14.22 -0.76 -10.91
C GLY A 197 -14.74 -0.29 -9.54
N GLU A 198 -15.27 -1.22 -8.74
CA GLU A 198 -15.93 -0.93 -7.47
C GLU A 198 -15.00 -0.99 -6.25
N SER A 199 -15.20 -0.06 -5.30
CA SER A 199 -14.45 -0.09 -4.04
C SER A 199 -14.92 -1.21 -3.11
N LYS A 200 -14.01 -2.12 -2.72
CA LYS A 200 -14.27 -3.21 -1.76
C LYS A 200 -14.25 -2.72 -0.29
N VAL A 201 -13.75 -1.52 -0.04
CA VAL A 201 -13.64 -0.93 1.30
C VAL A 201 -14.68 0.16 1.53
N THR A 202 -14.65 1.23 0.71
CA THR A 202 -15.50 2.41 0.89
C THR A 202 -16.80 2.37 0.08
N GLY A 203 -16.91 1.44 -0.86
CA GLY A 203 -18.11 1.25 -1.70
C GLY A 203 -19.27 0.54 -0.99
N THR A 204 -19.03 -0.07 0.18
CA THR A 204 -20.07 -0.76 0.96
C THR A 204 -20.02 -0.36 2.43
N LEU A 205 -21.19 -0.22 3.08
CA LEU A 205 -21.28 0.06 4.52
C LEU A 205 -20.55 -1.03 5.34
N GLY A 206 -20.72 -2.30 4.96
CA GLY A 206 -20.06 -3.42 5.64
C GLY A 206 -18.54 -3.42 5.48
N GLY A 207 -18.00 -2.96 4.35
CA GLY A 207 -16.56 -2.79 4.12
C GLY A 207 -15.98 -1.71 5.01
N THR A 208 -16.65 -0.56 5.06
CA THR A 208 -16.24 0.57 5.91
C THR A 208 -16.21 0.21 7.39
N VAL A 209 -17.27 -0.45 7.90
CA VAL A 209 -17.35 -0.88 9.31
C VAL A 209 -16.23 -1.88 9.64
N ARG A 210 -15.96 -2.84 8.75
CA ARG A 210 -14.85 -3.80 8.92
C ARG A 210 -13.50 -3.10 8.98
N ALA A 211 -13.23 -2.19 8.05
CA ALA A 211 -11.97 -1.44 8.02
C ALA A 211 -11.77 -0.62 9.31
N VAL A 212 -12.79 0.09 9.77
CA VAL A 212 -12.74 0.87 11.02
C VAL A 212 -12.48 -0.04 12.23
N ARG A 213 -13.13 -1.22 12.28
CA ARG A 213 -12.92 -2.19 13.37
C ARG A 213 -11.49 -2.74 13.38
N ASP A 214 -10.97 -3.14 12.20
CA ASP A 214 -9.63 -3.68 12.07
C ASP A 214 -8.58 -2.60 12.47
N MET A 215 -8.75 -1.36 12.02
CA MET A 215 -7.87 -0.25 12.39
C MET A 215 -7.93 0.08 13.90
N ARG A 216 -9.11 0.04 14.53
CA ARG A 216 -9.23 0.24 15.98
C ARG A 216 -8.53 -0.86 16.76
N ARG A 217 -8.64 -2.12 16.32
CA ARG A 217 -7.92 -3.25 16.93
C ARG A 217 -6.42 -3.02 16.89
N VAL A 218 -5.87 -2.69 15.71
CA VAL A 218 -4.43 -2.41 15.55
C VAL A 218 -3.99 -1.26 16.44
N LEU A 219 -4.76 -0.17 16.53
CA LEU A 219 -4.48 0.94 17.43
C LEU A 219 -4.43 0.52 18.91
N ALA A 220 -5.21 -0.47 19.32
CA ALA A 220 -5.21 -0.98 20.69
C ALA A 220 -4.06 -1.95 20.98
N GLU A 221 -3.67 -2.77 20.00
CA GLU A 221 -2.65 -3.82 20.15
C GLU A 221 -1.21 -3.27 20.09
N VAL A 222 -0.96 -2.32 19.19
CA VAL A 222 0.39 -1.75 19.00
C VAL A 222 0.70 -0.63 20.01
N SER A 223 -0.29 -0.21 20.81
CA SER A 223 -0.11 0.82 21.89
C SER A 223 0.40 0.22 23.21
N ARG A 224 0.77 -1.05 23.23
CA ARG A 224 1.34 -1.77 24.37
C ARG A 224 2.78 -2.19 24.04
#